data_d25389c49d65fc17036380a1d952515f
#
_entry.id   d25389c49d65fc17036380a1d952515f
#
_cell.length_a   1.000
_cell.length_b   1.000
_cell.length_c   1.000
_cell.angle_alpha   90.00
_cell.angle_beta   90.00
_cell.angle_gamma   90.00
#
_symmetry.space_group_name_H-M   'P 1'
#
loop_
_entity.id
_entity.type
_entity.pdbx_description
1 polymer ?
#
loop_
_entity_poly.entity_id
_entity_poly.type
_entity_poly.pdbx_seq_one_letter_code
_entity_poly.pdbx_strand_id
1 'polypeptide(L)'
;MCHGLAAAHPELEFVEKFKVVKKKEINRNKVTLISGGGSGHEPAHAGFVGKGMLDAAVCGDVFASPSQIQVYEAIKATASDKGTLLIIKNYSGDCMNFNNAGARAKEDDDINVDAVFVNDDVAVTDSLYTVGRRGVAGTMFVHKIAGTAAEQGKDLPEVKRIAQKVIDNVASIGFAISSCTPPAKGTPIFELADENMEFGVGIHGEPGVATEKFVTSDELAEKMVARVKDNDVIQLKKGDEIAVIVNGFGGTPLSELYVLNNSVNKVIAKEGFKVHRALVGNYMTSLDMEGASITFLKLDDELKALLDAPVNTPALTWGEAASEEAEAALVAVRALAKAMNVVPAAKEECAEKAETAKKAAKAEKKAVYELTEKPVFAPKMNTAAFVA
;
A
#
# COMPACT_ATOMS: atom_id res chain seq x y z
N MET A 1 -12.37 16.61 -0.36
CA MET A 1 -11.11 15.91 -0.71
C MET A 1 -10.95 15.75 -2.23
N CYS A 2 -11.82 15.03 -2.94
CA CYS A 2 -11.63 14.69 -4.38
C CYS A 2 -11.44 15.90 -5.30
N HIS A 3 -12.14 17.02 -5.09
CA HIS A 3 -11.89 18.27 -5.82
C HIS A 3 -10.46 18.80 -5.60
N GLY A 4 -9.98 18.76 -4.33
CA GLY A 4 -8.62 19.19 -4.01
C GLY A 4 -7.57 18.28 -4.63
N LEU A 5 -7.82 16.96 -4.65
CA LEU A 5 -6.93 16.00 -5.29
C LEU A 5 -6.84 16.26 -6.81
N ALA A 6 -7.98 16.39 -7.50
CA ALA A 6 -8.02 16.67 -8.94
C ALA A 6 -7.45 18.05 -9.30
N ALA A 7 -7.55 19.03 -8.40
CA ALA A 7 -6.93 20.34 -8.59
C ALA A 7 -5.40 20.31 -8.48
N ALA A 8 -4.87 19.45 -7.57
CA ALA A 8 -3.43 19.27 -7.39
C ALA A 8 -2.78 18.35 -8.45
N HIS A 9 -3.58 17.50 -9.09
CA HIS A 9 -3.14 16.48 -10.04
C HIS A 9 -3.92 16.64 -11.36
N PRO A 10 -3.46 17.49 -12.29
CA PRO A 10 -4.18 17.84 -13.51
C PRO A 10 -4.40 16.66 -14.48
N GLU A 11 -3.67 15.55 -14.31
CA GLU A 11 -3.86 14.30 -15.05
C GLU A 11 -5.08 13.50 -14.57
N LEU A 12 -5.69 13.90 -13.44
CA LEU A 12 -6.88 13.27 -12.88
C LEU A 12 -8.14 14.10 -13.13
N GLU A 13 -9.27 13.42 -13.14
CA GLU A 13 -10.61 13.99 -13.23
C GLU A 13 -11.48 13.46 -12.10
N PHE A 14 -12.27 14.33 -11.48
CA PHE A 14 -13.29 13.94 -10.51
C PHE A 14 -14.68 14.05 -11.11
N VAL A 15 -15.34 12.90 -11.32
CA VAL A 15 -16.72 12.81 -11.76
C VAL A 15 -17.63 12.93 -10.53
N GLU A 16 -17.97 14.16 -10.18
CA GLU A 16 -18.62 14.52 -8.90
C GLU A 16 -19.92 13.76 -8.66
N LYS A 17 -20.79 13.67 -9.68
CA LYS A 17 -22.10 13.01 -9.60
C LYS A 17 -22.00 11.57 -9.07
N PHE A 18 -20.94 10.88 -9.39
CA PHE A 18 -20.74 9.46 -9.04
C PHE A 18 -19.57 9.25 -8.07
N LYS A 19 -18.96 10.34 -7.59
CA LYS A 19 -17.81 10.32 -6.67
C LYS A 19 -16.65 9.44 -7.20
N VAL A 20 -16.37 9.51 -8.49
CA VAL A 20 -15.31 8.74 -9.15
C VAL A 20 -14.12 9.64 -9.44
N VAL A 21 -12.94 9.27 -8.94
CA VAL A 21 -11.66 9.83 -9.38
C VAL A 21 -11.08 8.91 -10.44
N LYS A 22 -10.76 9.42 -11.62
CA LYS A 22 -10.19 8.64 -12.72
C LYS A 22 -9.08 9.39 -13.43
N LYS A 23 -8.27 8.69 -14.21
CA LYS A 23 -7.39 9.32 -15.20
C LYS A 23 -8.24 10.10 -16.20
N LYS A 24 -7.79 11.30 -16.60
CA LYS A 24 -8.45 12.06 -17.70
C LYS A 24 -8.42 11.26 -18.99
N GLU A 25 -7.25 10.71 -19.31
CA GLU A 25 -7.03 9.91 -20.50
C GLU A 25 -7.00 8.42 -20.13
N ILE A 26 -7.95 7.67 -20.68
CA ILE A 26 -8.04 6.23 -20.50
C ILE A 26 -7.42 5.53 -21.71
N ASN A 27 -6.39 4.73 -21.45
CA ASN A 27 -5.81 3.87 -22.47
C ASN A 27 -6.73 2.64 -22.69
N ARG A 28 -7.48 2.66 -23.79
CA ARG A 28 -8.43 1.60 -24.15
C ARG A 28 -7.76 0.32 -24.69
N ASN A 29 -6.44 0.36 -24.92
CA ASN A 29 -5.68 -0.78 -25.44
C ASN A 29 -5.06 -1.65 -24.34
N LYS A 30 -5.34 -1.38 -23.09
CA LYS A 30 -4.91 -2.18 -21.94
C LYS A 30 -6.10 -2.53 -21.02
N VAL A 31 -5.94 -3.54 -20.18
CA VAL A 31 -6.88 -3.80 -19.09
C VAL A 31 -6.94 -2.59 -18.16
N THR A 32 -8.14 -2.12 -17.85
CA THR A 32 -8.34 -1.05 -16.87
C THR A 32 -8.58 -1.63 -15.47
N LEU A 33 -8.07 -0.95 -14.46
CA LEU A 33 -8.19 -1.38 -13.07
C LEU A 33 -9.03 -0.38 -12.30
N ILE A 34 -10.06 -0.88 -11.63
CA ILE A 34 -10.94 -0.09 -10.77
C ILE A 34 -10.92 -0.68 -9.35
N SER A 35 -10.83 0.19 -8.37
CA SER A 35 -11.05 -0.15 -6.98
C SER A 35 -11.86 0.95 -6.30
N GLY A 36 -12.12 0.81 -5.03
CA GLY A 36 -12.86 1.78 -4.24
C GLY A 36 -13.26 1.22 -2.89
N GLY A 37 -14.14 1.92 -2.24
CA GLY A 37 -14.63 1.59 -0.92
C GLY A 37 -15.05 2.85 -0.18
N GLY A 38 -15.29 2.74 1.12
CA GLY A 38 -15.57 3.88 1.98
C GLY A 38 -14.41 4.88 1.99
N SER A 39 -14.72 6.15 2.13
CA SER A 39 -13.74 7.20 2.47
C SER A 39 -13.28 7.05 3.92
N GLY A 40 -12.14 7.65 4.28
CA GLY A 40 -11.52 7.54 5.61
C GLY A 40 -10.25 6.68 5.62
N HIS A 41 -9.85 6.17 4.46
CA HIS A 41 -8.66 5.33 4.27
C HIS A 41 -7.56 6.03 3.46
N GLU A 42 -7.68 7.33 3.26
CA GLU A 42 -6.79 8.09 2.39
C GLU A 42 -5.30 7.85 2.72
N PRO A 43 -4.48 7.74 1.65
CA PRO A 43 -4.72 8.01 0.24
C PRO A 43 -5.50 6.94 -0.54
N ALA A 44 -5.82 5.79 0.05
CA ALA A 44 -6.62 4.78 -0.64
C ALA A 44 -8.06 5.26 -0.84
N HIS A 45 -8.67 5.06 -2.02
CA HIS A 45 -8.04 4.47 -3.19
C HIS A 45 -7.70 5.54 -4.23
N ALA A 46 -8.27 6.77 -4.11
CA ALA A 46 -8.14 7.87 -5.07
C ALA A 46 -6.68 8.32 -5.31
N GLY A 47 -5.86 8.31 -4.26
CA GLY A 47 -4.43 8.62 -4.34
C GLY A 47 -3.60 7.59 -5.11
N PHE A 48 -4.16 6.43 -5.44
CA PHE A 48 -3.52 5.38 -6.23
C PHE A 48 -3.98 5.33 -7.68
N VAL A 49 -4.75 6.32 -8.13
CA VAL A 49 -5.12 6.49 -9.54
C VAL A 49 -3.95 7.12 -10.29
N GLY A 50 -3.42 6.41 -11.29
CA GLY A 50 -2.29 6.89 -12.08
C GLY A 50 -1.57 5.76 -12.82
N LYS A 51 -0.44 6.10 -13.45
CA LYS A 51 0.35 5.16 -14.26
C LYS A 51 0.92 4.04 -13.38
N GLY A 52 0.70 2.79 -13.78
CA GLY A 52 1.22 1.61 -13.08
C GLY A 52 0.38 1.15 -11.88
N MET A 53 -0.79 1.78 -11.63
CA MET A 53 -1.76 1.38 -10.61
C MET A 53 -3.20 1.47 -11.15
N LEU A 54 -4.12 2.18 -10.47
CA LEU A 54 -5.53 2.24 -10.84
C LEU A 54 -5.80 3.20 -12.02
N ASP A 55 -6.83 2.89 -12.79
CA ASP A 55 -7.40 3.79 -13.80
C ASP A 55 -8.56 4.62 -13.21
N ALA A 56 -9.30 4.07 -12.24
CA ALA A 56 -10.29 4.80 -11.46
C ALA A 56 -10.44 4.28 -10.03
N ALA A 57 -10.88 5.15 -9.14
CA ALA A 57 -11.27 4.86 -7.77
C ALA A 57 -12.67 5.40 -7.48
N VAL A 58 -13.54 4.58 -6.90
CA VAL A 58 -14.91 4.95 -6.53
C VAL A 58 -14.96 5.23 -5.04
N CYS A 59 -15.28 6.49 -4.67
CA CYS A 59 -15.27 6.95 -3.29
C CYS A 59 -16.67 6.83 -2.69
N GLY A 60 -16.83 5.97 -1.68
CA GLY A 60 -18.04 5.91 -0.85
C GLY A 60 -18.11 7.02 0.19
N ASP A 61 -19.14 7.00 1.01
CA ASP A 61 -19.20 7.82 2.23
C ASP A 61 -18.21 7.28 3.28
N VAL A 62 -18.02 7.99 4.39
CA VAL A 62 -17.04 7.57 5.42
C VAL A 62 -17.38 6.16 5.92
N PHE A 63 -16.44 5.23 5.75
CA PHE A 63 -16.53 3.83 6.11
C PHE A 63 -17.73 3.06 5.47
N ALA A 64 -18.29 3.58 4.40
CA ALA A 64 -19.43 2.97 3.71
C ALA A 64 -19.10 2.69 2.24
N SER A 65 -19.45 1.50 1.77
CA SER A 65 -19.25 1.10 0.38
C SER A 65 -19.94 2.07 -0.59
N PRO A 66 -19.29 2.41 -1.73
CA PRO A 66 -19.99 3.10 -2.81
C PRO A 66 -21.15 2.25 -3.34
N SER A 67 -22.19 2.92 -3.83
CA SER A 67 -23.35 2.22 -4.40
C SER A 67 -23.02 1.52 -5.72
N GLN A 68 -23.77 0.49 -6.05
CA GLN A 68 -23.67 -0.22 -7.32
C GLN A 68 -23.66 0.72 -8.53
N ILE A 69 -24.49 1.77 -8.53
CA ILE A 69 -24.55 2.72 -9.66
C ILE A 69 -23.28 3.54 -9.81
N GLN A 70 -22.62 3.93 -8.71
CA GLN A 70 -21.35 4.65 -8.76
C GLN A 70 -20.25 3.78 -9.37
N VAL A 71 -20.18 2.52 -8.97
CA VAL A 71 -19.20 1.54 -9.51
C VAL A 71 -19.49 1.25 -10.98
N TYR A 72 -20.76 1.06 -11.35
CA TYR A 72 -21.18 0.83 -12.73
C TYR A 72 -20.77 1.99 -13.65
N GLU A 73 -21.00 3.23 -13.23
CA GLU A 73 -20.60 4.41 -14.00
C GLU A 73 -19.07 4.57 -14.09
N ALA A 74 -18.33 4.15 -13.07
CA ALA A 74 -16.87 4.10 -13.15
C ALA A 74 -16.39 3.09 -14.20
N ILE A 75 -17.00 1.89 -14.25
CA ILE A 75 -16.71 0.87 -15.27
C ILE A 75 -16.94 1.44 -16.68
N LYS A 76 -18.08 2.08 -16.91
CA LYS A 76 -18.40 2.71 -18.22
C LYS A 76 -17.41 3.81 -18.59
N ALA A 77 -17.10 4.67 -17.62
CA ALA A 77 -16.20 5.81 -17.86
C ALA A 77 -14.75 5.37 -18.21
N THR A 78 -14.36 4.17 -17.81
CA THR A 78 -13.00 3.63 -18.03
C THR A 78 -12.97 2.39 -18.91
N ALA A 79 -14.09 2.00 -19.52
CA ALA A 79 -14.17 0.80 -20.34
C ALA A 79 -13.06 0.74 -21.41
N SER A 80 -12.47 -0.43 -21.59
CA SER A 80 -11.44 -0.71 -22.57
C SER A 80 -11.76 -1.97 -23.38
N ASP A 81 -11.18 -2.06 -24.59
CA ASP A 81 -11.32 -3.23 -25.46
C ASP A 81 -10.65 -4.50 -24.87
N LYS A 82 -9.82 -4.32 -23.84
CA LYS A 82 -9.11 -5.40 -23.15
C LYS A 82 -9.80 -5.85 -21.86
N GLY A 83 -10.91 -5.18 -21.49
CA GLY A 83 -11.69 -5.47 -20.29
C GLY A 83 -11.24 -4.69 -19.05
N THR A 84 -11.95 -4.92 -17.97
CA THR A 84 -11.79 -4.23 -16.68
C THR A 84 -11.61 -5.24 -15.55
N LEU A 85 -10.61 -5.05 -14.70
CA LEU A 85 -10.46 -5.80 -13.46
C LEU A 85 -10.89 -4.94 -12.26
N LEU A 86 -11.83 -5.46 -11.48
CA LEU A 86 -12.24 -4.88 -10.20
C LEU A 86 -11.37 -5.46 -9.08
N ILE A 87 -10.70 -4.60 -8.33
CA ILE A 87 -9.93 -4.98 -7.13
C ILE A 87 -10.74 -4.57 -5.92
N ILE A 88 -11.29 -5.53 -5.21
CA ILE A 88 -12.32 -5.34 -4.18
C ILE A 88 -11.74 -5.77 -2.83
N LYS A 89 -11.80 -4.89 -1.82
CA LYS A 89 -11.55 -5.31 -0.44
C LYS A 89 -12.68 -6.21 0.03
N ASN A 90 -12.35 -7.27 0.76
CA ASN A 90 -13.32 -8.26 1.21
C ASN A 90 -14.18 -7.71 2.36
N TYR A 91 -15.13 -6.85 2.05
CA TYR A 91 -16.23 -6.38 2.90
C TYR A 91 -17.56 -6.63 2.20
N SER A 92 -18.58 -7.07 2.94
CA SER A 92 -19.85 -7.52 2.37
C SER A 92 -20.50 -6.47 1.45
N GLY A 93 -20.47 -5.19 1.85
CA GLY A 93 -21.01 -4.09 1.05
C GLY A 93 -20.24 -3.89 -0.26
N ASP A 94 -18.88 -3.87 -0.18
CA ASP A 94 -18.04 -3.73 -1.37
C ASP A 94 -18.22 -4.92 -2.31
N CYS A 95 -18.18 -6.16 -1.78
CA CYS A 95 -18.38 -7.37 -2.57
C CYS A 95 -19.72 -7.35 -3.31
N MET A 96 -20.80 -7.00 -2.63
CA MET A 96 -22.13 -6.93 -3.23
C MET A 96 -22.23 -5.85 -4.31
N ASN A 97 -21.84 -4.62 -3.99
CA ASN A 97 -22.01 -3.47 -4.88
C ASN A 97 -21.13 -3.56 -6.14
N PHE A 98 -19.86 -3.98 -5.98
CA PHE A 98 -18.94 -4.12 -7.11
C PHE A 98 -19.32 -5.30 -8.02
N ASN A 99 -19.68 -6.47 -7.44
CA ASN A 99 -20.13 -7.61 -8.24
C ASN A 99 -21.39 -7.29 -9.04
N ASN A 100 -22.40 -6.67 -8.42
CA ASN A 100 -23.62 -6.29 -9.10
C ASN A 100 -23.36 -5.26 -10.21
N ALA A 101 -22.45 -4.31 -9.98
CA ALA A 101 -22.04 -3.35 -11.00
C ALA A 101 -21.33 -4.02 -12.18
N GLY A 102 -20.42 -4.95 -11.90
CA GLY A 102 -19.72 -5.73 -12.93
C GLY A 102 -20.64 -6.60 -13.75
N ALA A 103 -21.61 -7.30 -13.10
CA ALA A 103 -22.63 -8.09 -13.77
C ALA A 103 -23.48 -7.22 -14.71
N ARG A 104 -23.93 -6.08 -14.21
CA ARG A 104 -24.71 -5.12 -14.99
C ARG A 104 -23.92 -4.58 -16.21
N ALA A 105 -22.65 -4.24 -16.04
CA ALA A 105 -21.83 -3.75 -17.15
C ALA A 105 -21.63 -4.80 -18.25
N LYS A 106 -21.60 -6.08 -17.88
CA LYS A 106 -21.58 -7.19 -18.85
C LYS A 106 -22.91 -7.34 -19.59
N GLU A 107 -24.03 -7.24 -18.88
CA GLU A 107 -25.36 -7.46 -19.43
C GLU A 107 -25.86 -6.28 -20.27
N ASP A 108 -25.70 -5.04 -19.78
CA ASP A 108 -26.27 -3.85 -20.39
C ASP A 108 -25.35 -3.22 -21.47
N ASP A 109 -24.02 -3.31 -21.29
CA ASP A 109 -23.04 -2.58 -22.12
C ASP A 109 -22.00 -3.49 -22.81
N ASP A 110 -22.10 -4.82 -22.67
CA ASP A 110 -21.15 -5.82 -23.23
C ASP A 110 -19.67 -5.57 -22.83
N ILE A 111 -19.47 -4.99 -21.64
CA ILE A 111 -18.13 -4.72 -21.11
C ILE A 111 -17.59 -5.99 -20.43
N ASN A 112 -16.41 -6.47 -20.86
CA ASN A 112 -15.75 -7.60 -20.22
C ASN A 112 -15.17 -7.18 -18.86
N VAL A 113 -15.78 -7.65 -17.76
CA VAL A 113 -15.39 -7.31 -16.38
C VAL A 113 -15.05 -8.58 -15.62
N ASP A 114 -13.98 -8.55 -14.85
CA ASP A 114 -13.65 -9.61 -13.88
C ASP A 114 -13.29 -8.98 -12.52
N ALA A 115 -13.16 -9.79 -11.47
CA ALA A 115 -12.92 -9.31 -10.12
C ALA A 115 -11.95 -10.20 -9.35
N VAL A 116 -11.24 -9.58 -8.38
CA VAL A 116 -10.48 -10.25 -7.31
C VAL A 116 -10.84 -9.63 -5.96
N PHE A 117 -10.76 -10.45 -4.90
CA PHE A 117 -11.14 -10.06 -3.54
C PHE A 117 -9.92 -10.09 -2.62
N VAL A 118 -9.55 -8.94 -2.08
CA VAL A 118 -8.39 -8.80 -1.20
C VAL A 118 -8.80 -9.09 0.23
N ASN A 119 -8.09 -10.00 0.89
CA ASN A 119 -8.40 -10.53 2.21
C ASN A 119 -7.12 -10.78 3.05
N ASP A 120 -6.23 -9.81 3.04
CA ASP A 120 -4.87 -9.90 3.58
C ASP A 120 -4.76 -9.82 5.10
N ASP A 121 -5.82 -9.42 5.82
CA ASP A 121 -5.79 -9.30 7.28
C ASP A 121 -5.81 -10.68 7.98
N VAL A 122 -4.71 -11.01 8.65
CA VAL A 122 -4.55 -12.29 9.37
C VAL A 122 -4.91 -12.21 10.86
N ALA A 123 -5.45 -11.07 11.30
CA ALA A 123 -5.92 -10.94 12.68
C ALA A 123 -7.12 -11.83 12.96
N VAL A 124 -8.09 -11.85 12.04
CA VAL A 124 -9.36 -12.57 12.17
C VAL A 124 -9.63 -13.42 10.95
N THR A 125 -10.31 -14.56 11.15
CA THR A 125 -10.80 -15.42 10.06
C THR A 125 -12.18 -14.99 9.58
N ASP A 126 -12.99 -14.39 10.46
CA ASP A 126 -14.31 -13.81 10.19
C ASP A 126 -14.51 -12.56 11.02
N SER A 127 -15.24 -11.56 10.50
CA SER A 127 -15.58 -10.34 11.21
C SER A 127 -17.08 -10.03 11.09
N LEU A 128 -17.54 -8.99 11.81
CA LEU A 128 -18.94 -8.52 11.73
C LEU A 128 -19.33 -8.03 10.32
N TYR A 129 -18.39 -7.66 9.49
CA TYR A 129 -18.60 -7.01 8.19
C TYR A 129 -18.11 -7.85 7.01
N THR A 130 -17.53 -9.02 7.26
CA THR A 130 -16.98 -9.90 6.22
C THR A 130 -17.30 -11.35 6.50
N VAL A 131 -17.43 -12.12 5.42
CA VAL A 131 -17.26 -13.57 5.47
C VAL A 131 -15.81 -13.83 5.09
N GLY A 132 -15.01 -14.39 6.02
CA GLY A 132 -13.58 -14.54 5.85
C GLY A 132 -12.79 -13.31 6.31
N ARG A 133 -11.51 -13.26 5.96
CA ARG A 133 -10.58 -12.19 6.38
C ARG A 133 -10.91 -10.86 5.71
N ARG A 134 -10.63 -9.76 6.41
CA ARG A 134 -10.77 -8.38 5.91
C ARG A 134 -9.69 -8.05 4.87
N GLY A 135 -10.00 -7.15 3.93
CA GLY A 135 -9.02 -6.52 3.03
C GLY A 135 -8.51 -5.21 3.63
N VAL A 136 -7.20 -5.08 3.79
CA VAL A 136 -6.55 -3.92 4.40
C VAL A 136 -5.34 -3.45 3.55
N ALA A 137 -4.23 -3.04 4.15
CA ALA A 137 -3.13 -2.36 3.46
C ALA A 137 -2.44 -3.18 2.36
N GLY A 138 -2.52 -4.51 2.39
CA GLY A 138 -2.01 -5.37 1.31
C GLY A 138 -2.66 -5.11 -0.05
N THR A 139 -3.84 -4.52 -0.07
CA THR A 139 -4.52 -4.06 -1.28
C THR A 139 -3.64 -3.15 -2.14
N MET A 140 -2.76 -2.35 -1.53
CA MET A 140 -1.83 -1.48 -2.25
C MET A 140 -0.86 -2.29 -3.13
N PHE A 141 -0.35 -3.43 -2.66
CA PHE A 141 0.48 -4.31 -3.48
C PHE A 141 -0.30 -4.91 -4.65
N VAL A 142 -1.57 -5.25 -4.45
CA VAL A 142 -2.44 -5.74 -5.53
C VAL A 142 -2.62 -4.66 -6.59
N HIS A 143 -2.90 -3.41 -6.21
CA HIS A 143 -3.01 -2.27 -7.13
C HIS A 143 -1.72 -2.08 -7.94
N LYS A 144 -0.57 -2.09 -7.26
CA LYS A 144 0.74 -1.86 -7.90
C LYS A 144 1.11 -2.95 -8.89
N ILE A 145 1.01 -4.20 -8.48
CA ILE A 145 1.49 -5.34 -9.27
C ILE A 145 0.54 -5.63 -10.43
N ALA A 146 -0.78 -5.64 -10.19
CA ALA A 146 -1.77 -5.79 -11.24
C ALA A 146 -1.76 -4.59 -12.22
N GLY A 147 -1.58 -3.37 -11.70
CA GLY A 147 -1.46 -2.16 -12.51
C GLY A 147 -0.27 -2.23 -13.46
N THR A 148 0.88 -2.65 -12.97
CA THR A 148 2.07 -2.89 -13.82
C THR A 148 1.81 -3.96 -14.88
N ALA A 149 1.18 -5.08 -14.51
CA ALA A 149 0.86 -6.15 -15.47
C ALA A 149 -0.06 -5.63 -16.60
N ALA A 150 -1.04 -4.82 -16.25
CA ALA A 150 -1.91 -4.17 -17.25
C ALA A 150 -1.16 -3.17 -18.13
N GLU A 151 -0.27 -2.34 -17.56
CA GLU A 151 0.58 -1.41 -18.34
C GLU A 151 1.52 -2.14 -19.31
N GLN A 152 1.95 -3.36 -18.98
CA GLN A 152 2.74 -4.23 -19.85
C GLN A 152 1.90 -4.92 -20.94
N GLY A 153 0.59 -4.63 -21.04
CA GLY A 153 -0.29 -5.16 -22.07
C GLY A 153 -0.74 -6.62 -21.87
N LYS A 154 -0.62 -7.16 -20.63
CA LYS A 154 -1.18 -8.47 -20.31
C LYS A 154 -2.70 -8.45 -20.43
N ASP A 155 -3.30 -9.56 -20.88
CA ASP A 155 -4.76 -9.69 -21.00
C ASP A 155 -5.45 -9.84 -19.64
N LEU A 156 -6.77 -9.72 -19.62
CA LEU A 156 -7.56 -9.72 -18.38
C LEU A 156 -7.39 -11.01 -17.56
N PRO A 157 -7.41 -12.22 -18.14
CA PRO A 157 -7.14 -13.43 -17.38
C PRO A 157 -5.78 -13.43 -16.69
N GLU A 158 -4.73 -12.94 -17.39
CA GLU A 158 -3.37 -12.92 -16.85
C GLU A 158 -3.20 -11.84 -15.78
N VAL A 159 -3.78 -10.63 -15.97
CA VAL A 159 -3.80 -9.58 -14.93
C VAL A 159 -4.53 -10.07 -13.68
N LYS A 160 -5.66 -10.77 -13.84
CA LYS A 160 -6.39 -11.40 -12.73
C LYS A 160 -5.57 -12.46 -12.03
N ARG A 161 -4.90 -13.36 -12.78
CA ARG A 161 -4.03 -14.40 -12.22
C ARG A 161 -2.93 -13.78 -11.35
N ILE A 162 -2.29 -12.73 -11.85
CA ILE A 162 -1.22 -12.02 -11.14
C ILE A 162 -1.77 -11.33 -9.88
N ALA A 163 -2.92 -10.65 -9.97
CA ALA A 163 -3.58 -10.04 -8.83
C ALA A 163 -3.91 -11.07 -7.75
N GLN A 164 -4.46 -12.24 -8.14
CA GLN A 164 -4.75 -13.35 -7.24
C GLN A 164 -3.45 -13.90 -6.60
N LYS A 165 -2.38 -14.03 -7.37
CA LYS A 165 -1.08 -14.47 -6.85
C LYS A 165 -0.55 -13.53 -5.76
N VAL A 166 -0.75 -12.21 -5.90
CA VAL A 166 -0.42 -11.26 -4.82
C VAL A 166 -1.28 -11.54 -3.59
N ILE A 167 -2.60 -11.70 -3.76
CA ILE A 167 -3.55 -11.97 -2.67
C ILE A 167 -3.17 -13.24 -1.91
N ASP A 168 -2.77 -14.29 -2.63
CA ASP A 168 -2.36 -15.58 -2.05
C ASP A 168 -1.00 -15.53 -1.34
N ASN A 169 -0.25 -14.41 -1.46
CA ASN A 169 1.09 -14.24 -0.92
C ASN A 169 1.27 -12.98 -0.06
N VAL A 170 0.18 -12.33 0.34
CA VAL A 170 0.20 -11.11 1.16
C VAL A 170 -0.54 -11.31 2.47
N ALA A 171 0.04 -10.84 3.57
CA ALA A 171 -0.59 -10.87 4.89
C ALA A 171 -0.31 -9.59 5.66
N SER A 172 -1.31 -9.13 6.40
CA SER A 172 -1.26 -7.90 7.19
C SER A 172 -1.79 -8.11 8.59
N ILE A 173 -1.27 -7.33 9.55
CA ILE A 173 -1.79 -7.23 10.91
C ILE A 173 -1.66 -5.79 11.41
N GLY A 174 -2.67 -5.29 12.11
CA GLY A 174 -2.69 -3.96 12.69
C GLY A 174 -2.76 -3.94 14.20
N PHE A 175 -2.43 -2.80 14.79
CA PHE A 175 -2.72 -2.45 16.19
C PHE A 175 -3.12 -0.98 16.28
N ALA A 176 -3.87 -0.61 17.31
CA ALA A 176 -4.21 0.77 17.60
C ALA A 176 -4.06 1.08 19.09
N ILE A 177 -3.76 2.34 19.39
CA ILE A 177 -3.63 2.89 20.74
C ILE A 177 -4.69 3.94 21.02
N SER A 178 -5.46 4.33 20.00
CA SER A 178 -6.69 5.12 20.11
C SER A 178 -7.72 4.63 19.10
N SER A 179 -8.96 5.04 19.27
CA SER A 179 -10.02 4.85 18.27
C SER A 179 -10.03 5.99 17.27
N CYS A 180 -10.58 5.76 16.08
CA CYS A 180 -10.90 6.85 15.15
C CYS A 180 -12.22 7.52 15.49
N THR A 181 -12.36 8.80 15.07
CA THR A 181 -13.53 9.64 15.26
C THR A 181 -14.20 9.94 13.93
N PRO A 182 -15.22 9.15 13.48
CA PRO A 182 -15.96 9.46 12.26
C PRO A 182 -16.64 10.84 12.37
N PRO A 183 -16.54 11.70 11.34
CA PRO A 183 -17.10 13.05 11.38
C PRO A 183 -18.60 13.09 11.67
N ALA A 184 -19.37 12.15 11.13
CA ALA A 184 -20.82 12.08 11.35
C ALA A 184 -21.19 11.69 12.80
N LYS A 185 -20.32 10.94 13.49
CA LYS A 185 -20.52 10.52 14.88
C LYS A 185 -20.02 11.58 15.86
N GLY A 186 -18.90 12.25 15.55
CA GLY A 186 -18.27 13.25 16.40
C GLY A 186 -17.68 12.74 17.71
N THR A 187 -17.67 11.40 17.89
CA THR A 187 -17.09 10.71 19.06
C THR A 187 -16.34 9.46 18.60
N PRO A 188 -15.34 8.98 19.36
CA PRO A 188 -14.64 7.75 19.08
C PRO A 188 -15.58 6.55 18.87
N ILE A 189 -15.17 5.58 18.06
CA ILE A 189 -15.97 4.37 17.82
C ILE A 189 -15.95 3.45 19.05
N PHE A 190 -14.79 3.34 19.70
CA PHE A 190 -14.60 2.61 20.95
C PHE A 190 -13.73 3.42 21.91
N GLU A 191 -13.79 3.12 23.19
CA GLU A 191 -12.92 3.69 24.21
C GLU A 191 -11.81 2.71 24.56
N LEU A 192 -10.61 3.22 24.75
CA LEU A 192 -9.44 2.46 25.15
C LEU A 192 -8.75 3.18 26.32
N ALA A 193 -8.45 2.45 27.39
CA ALA A 193 -7.71 3.01 28.51
C ALA A 193 -6.27 3.38 28.08
N ASP A 194 -5.72 4.43 28.68
CA ASP A 194 -4.44 5.03 28.28
C ASP A 194 -3.25 4.06 28.24
N GLU A 195 -3.29 3.00 29.04
CA GLU A 195 -2.24 1.98 29.13
C GLU A 195 -2.49 0.74 28.27
N ASN A 196 -3.54 0.75 27.45
CA ASN A 196 -3.93 -0.37 26.61
C ASN A 196 -3.73 -0.09 25.11
N MET A 197 -3.59 -1.16 24.37
CA MET A 197 -3.64 -1.18 22.92
C MET A 197 -4.64 -2.23 22.43
N GLU A 198 -5.20 -2.00 21.26
CA GLU A 198 -6.06 -2.96 20.57
C GLU A 198 -5.26 -3.68 19.49
N PHE A 199 -5.03 -4.98 19.66
CA PHE A 199 -4.25 -5.80 18.71
C PHE A 199 -5.17 -6.46 17.68
N GLY A 200 -4.80 -6.40 16.40
CA GLY A 200 -5.60 -6.95 15.31
C GLY A 200 -6.80 -6.08 14.92
N VAL A 201 -6.74 -4.77 15.19
CA VAL A 201 -7.78 -3.80 14.83
C VAL A 201 -7.97 -3.71 13.32
N GLY A 202 -9.23 -3.49 12.88
CA GLY A 202 -9.56 -3.22 11.49
C GLY A 202 -9.47 -1.73 11.13
N ILE A 203 -9.59 -1.44 9.83
CA ILE A 203 -9.46 -0.07 9.30
C ILE A 203 -10.75 0.77 9.39
N HIS A 204 -11.86 0.22 9.86
CA HIS A 204 -13.12 0.96 10.12
C HIS A 204 -13.36 1.16 11.62
N GLY A 205 -12.33 1.00 12.45
CA GLY A 205 -12.46 1.05 13.90
C GLY A 205 -13.14 -0.17 14.51
N GLU A 206 -13.15 -1.31 13.80
CA GLU A 206 -13.62 -2.56 14.39
C GLU A 206 -12.66 -2.97 15.51
N PRO A 207 -13.18 -3.49 16.62
CA PRO A 207 -12.35 -4.06 17.68
C PRO A 207 -11.38 -5.09 17.12
N GLY A 208 -10.19 -5.17 17.72
CA GLY A 208 -9.21 -6.20 17.39
C GLY A 208 -9.58 -7.56 17.99
N VAL A 209 -8.59 -8.43 18.03
CA VAL A 209 -8.72 -9.76 18.63
C VAL A 209 -8.42 -9.76 20.13
N ALA A 210 -7.73 -8.72 20.61
CA ALA A 210 -7.38 -8.58 22.03
C ALA A 210 -7.08 -7.13 22.39
N THR A 211 -7.62 -6.70 23.53
CA THR A 211 -7.18 -5.51 24.24
C THR A 211 -6.05 -5.91 25.20
N GLU A 212 -4.87 -5.36 25.01
CA GLU A 212 -3.66 -5.72 25.76
C GLU A 212 -3.00 -4.46 26.34
N LYS A 213 -2.11 -4.64 27.32
CA LYS A 213 -1.28 -3.55 27.82
C LYS A 213 -0.28 -3.11 26.76
N PHE A 214 0.06 -1.82 26.78
CA PHE A 214 1.12 -1.25 25.99
C PHE A 214 2.43 -2.02 26.18
N VAL A 215 3.10 -2.28 25.09
CA VAL A 215 4.42 -2.93 25.06
C VAL A 215 5.42 -2.06 24.29
N THR A 216 6.68 -2.36 24.40
CA THR A 216 7.72 -1.68 23.60
C THR A 216 7.55 -1.96 22.11
N SER A 217 8.07 -1.07 21.25
CA SER A 217 8.07 -1.28 19.80
C SER A 217 8.75 -2.60 19.39
N ASP A 218 9.79 -3.03 20.11
CA ASP A 218 10.48 -4.30 19.85
C ASP A 218 9.59 -5.50 20.16
N GLU A 219 8.91 -5.51 21.32
CA GLU A 219 7.97 -6.57 21.71
C GLU A 219 6.74 -6.60 20.78
N LEU A 220 6.23 -5.43 20.39
CA LEU A 220 5.12 -5.31 19.44
C LEU A 220 5.50 -5.89 18.07
N ALA A 221 6.69 -5.55 17.56
CA ALA A 221 7.20 -6.06 16.30
C ALA A 221 7.36 -7.58 16.32
N GLU A 222 7.83 -8.17 17.44
CA GLU A 222 7.92 -9.63 17.59
C GLU A 222 6.53 -10.28 17.48
N LYS A 223 5.51 -9.73 18.16
CA LYS A 223 4.12 -10.21 18.08
C LYS A 223 3.54 -10.09 16.67
N MET A 224 3.70 -8.93 16.05
CA MET A 224 3.14 -8.65 14.71
C MET A 224 3.80 -9.54 13.65
N VAL A 225 5.12 -9.64 13.64
CA VAL A 225 5.86 -10.48 12.67
C VAL A 225 5.54 -11.95 12.87
N ALA A 226 5.43 -12.44 14.09
CA ALA A 226 5.02 -13.81 14.38
C ALA A 226 3.64 -14.11 13.77
N ARG A 227 2.67 -13.18 13.92
CA ARG A 227 1.32 -13.37 13.37
C ARG A 227 1.28 -13.35 11.84
N VAL A 228 2.10 -12.48 11.20
CA VAL A 228 2.19 -12.40 9.73
C VAL A 228 3.00 -13.57 9.16
N LYS A 229 3.98 -14.09 9.88
CA LYS A 229 4.82 -15.20 9.42
C LYS A 229 4.10 -16.55 9.45
N ASP A 230 3.37 -16.81 10.56
CA ASP A 230 2.77 -18.09 10.87
C ASP A 230 1.24 -18.03 10.72
N ASN A 231 0.76 -18.06 9.45
CA ASN A 231 -0.66 -18.08 9.13
C ASN A 231 -0.94 -19.01 7.94
N ASP A 232 -2.22 -19.11 7.57
CA ASP A 232 -2.70 -19.96 6.49
C ASP A 232 -2.55 -19.35 5.08
N VAL A 233 -2.17 -18.07 4.97
CA VAL A 233 -2.02 -17.36 3.69
C VAL A 233 -0.58 -17.43 3.20
N ILE A 234 0.36 -16.90 4.01
CA ILE A 234 1.78 -16.93 3.68
C ILE A 234 2.53 -17.76 4.72
N GLN A 235 3.34 -18.68 4.25
CA GLN A 235 4.25 -19.45 5.11
C GLN A 235 5.68 -19.02 4.79
N LEU A 236 6.19 -18.07 5.58
CA LEU A 236 7.53 -17.56 5.37
C LEU A 236 8.58 -18.50 5.97
N LYS A 237 9.63 -18.73 5.20
CA LYS A 237 10.79 -19.56 5.59
C LYS A 237 12.06 -18.73 5.50
N LYS A 238 13.06 -19.11 6.28
CA LYS A 238 14.39 -18.49 6.23
C LYS A 238 14.91 -18.46 4.78
N GLY A 239 15.33 -17.28 4.34
CA GLY A 239 15.84 -17.04 2.98
C GLY A 239 14.79 -16.49 2.02
N ASP A 240 13.50 -16.53 2.34
CA ASP A 240 12.45 -15.92 1.51
C ASP A 240 12.69 -14.42 1.35
N GLU A 241 12.40 -13.90 0.15
CA GLU A 241 12.39 -12.47 -0.15
C GLU A 241 10.99 -11.91 0.05
N ILE A 242 10.91 -10.72 0.68
CA ILE A 242 9.65 -10.06 1.00
C ILE A 242 9.67 -8.58 0.64
N ALA A 243 8.50 -8.04 0.29
CA ALA A 243 8.24 -6.61 0.38
C ALA A 243 7.46 -6.33 1.66
N VAL A 244 7.75 -5.18 2.27
CA VAL A 244 7.20 -4.77 3.56
C VAL A 244 6.51 -3.42 3.44
N ILE A 245 5.32 -3.27 4.04
CA ILE A 245 4.72 -1.98 4.32
C ILE A 245 4.61 -1.83 5.83
N VAL A 246 5.10 -0.71 6.36
CA VAL A 246 4.73 -0.20 7.69
C VAL A 246 3.76 0.96 7.45
N ASN A 247 2.49 0.69 7.68
CA ASN A 247 1.39 1.57 7.33
C ASN A 247 0.82 2.25 8.56
N GLY A 248 0.80 3.57 8.59
CA GLY A 248 0.14 4.34 9.64
C GLY A 248 -1.37 4.40 9.43
N PHE A 249 -2.13 4.52 10.52
CA PHE A 249 -3.58 4.65 10.46
C PHE A 249 -4.08 6.10 10.39
N GLY A 250 -3.18 7.08 10.30
CA GLY A 250 -3.49 8.49 10.10
C GLY A 250 -3.11 9.37 11.29
N GLY A 251 -3.31 8.91 12.53
CA GLY A 251 -2.96 9.63 13.75
C GLY A 251 -1.50 9.44 14.20
N THR A 252 -0.79 8.46 13.66
CA THR A 252 0.59 8.14 14.06
C THR A 252 1.61 8.97 13.28
N PRO A 253 2.50 9.72 13.94
CA PRO A 253 3.56 10.47 13.28
C PRO A 253 4.52 9.58 12.50
N LEU A 254 5.07 10.09 11.39
CA LEU A 254 6.00 9.35 10.53
C LEU A 254 7.26 8.89 11.30
N SER A 255 7.74 9.66 12.27
CA SER A 255 8.87 9.28 13.13
C SER A 255 8.61 7.97 13.88
N GLU A 256 7.40 7.77 14.40
CA GLU A 256 7.03 6.55 15.14
C GLU A 256 6.87 5.35 14.19
N LEU A 257 6.37 5.57 12.97
CA LEU A 257 6.35 4.53 11.95
C LEU A 257 7.76 4.06 11.60
N TYR A 258 8.77 4.95 11.59
CA TYR A 258 10.16 4.55 11.41
C TYR A 258 10.75 3.83 12.63
N VAL A 259 10.32 4.16 13.85
CA VAL A 259 10.69 3.37 15.06
C VAL A 259 10.15 1.95 14.93
N LEU A 260 8.87 1.80 14.57
CA LEU A 260 8.27 0.48 14.34
C LEU A 260 8.99 -0.27 13.20
N ASN A 261 9.28 0.40 12.08
CA ASN A 261 10.03 -0.19 10.97
C ASN A 261 11.41 -0.70 11.41
N ASN A 262 12.12 0.03 12.26
CA ASN A 262 13.40 -0.43 12.80
C ASN A 262 13.24 -1.71 13.62
N SER A 263 12.23 -1.77 14.49
CA SER A 263 11.94 -2.95 15.30
C SER A 263 11.52 -4.16 14.45
N VAL A 264 10.67 -3.94 13.44
CA VAL A 264 10.26 -4.96 12.46
C VAL A 264 11.48 -5.50 11.70
N ASN A 265 12.40 -4.63 11.25
CA ASN A 265 13.61 -5.07 10.54
C ASN A 265 14.55 -5.90 11.41
N LYS A 266 14.65 -5.63 12.72
CA LYS A 266 15.42 -6.47 13.65
C LYS A 266 14.84 -7.90 13.70
N VAL A 267 13.51 -8.01 13.77
CA VAL A 267 12.84 -9.33 13.79
C VAL A 267 13.00 -10.05 12.45
N ILE A 268 12.82 -9.34 11.32
CA ILE A 268 13.03 -9.87 9.97
C ILE A 268 14.46 -10.44 9.83
N ALA A 269 15.47 -9.71 10.31
CA ALA A 269 16.85 -10.17 10.28
C ALA A 269 17.09 -11.41 11.15
N LYS A 270 16.45 -11.49 12.34
CA LYS A 270 16.50 -12.65 13.25
C LYS A 270 15.85 -13.89 12.61
N GLU A 271 14.73 -13.72 11.91
CA GLU A 271 14.04 -14.79 11.18
C GLU A 271 14.78 -15.19 9.88
N GLY A 272 15.67 -14.35 9.38
CA GLY A 272 16.49 -14.59 8.20
C GLY A 272 15.77 -14.38 6.88
N PHE A 273 14.72 -13.53 6.86
CA PHE A 273 14.08 -13.07 5.62
C PHE A 273 14.93 -11.98 4.96
N LYS A 274 14.73 -11.80 3.66
CA LYS A 274 15.40 -10.76 2.87
C LYS A 274 14.39 -9.70 2.46
N VAL A 275 14.59 -8.47 2.90
CA VAL A 275 13.77 -7.34 2.47
C VAL A 275 14.22 -6.87 1.10
N HIS A 276 13.38 -7.03 0.09
CA HIS A 276 13.58 -6.49 -1.25
C HIS A 276 13.19 -5.02 -1.31
N ARG A 277 12.01 -4.67 -0.74
CA ARG A 277 11.49 -3.32 -0.69
C ARG A 277 10.74 -3.06 0.62
N ALA A 278 10.97 -1.90 1.21
CA ALA A 278 10.21 -1.44 2.37
C ALA A 278 9.56 -0.09 2.07
N LEU A 279 8.31 0.05 2.48
CA LEU A 279 7.51 1.26 2.38
C LEU A 279 7.05 1.65 3.78
N VAL A 280 7.26 2.90 4.17
CA VAL A 280 6.86 3.44 5.49
C VAL A 280 6.08 4.71 5.28
N GLY A 281 4.84 4.75 5.77
CA GLY A 281 3.97 5.91 5.59
C GLY A 281 2.50 5.56 5.73
N ASN A 282 1.63 6.50 5.36
CA ASN A 282 0.19 6.30 5.31
C ASN A 282 -0.22 5.83 3.91
N TYR A 283 -0.72 4.61 3.78
CA TYR A 283 -1.17 4.01 2.51
C TYR A 283 -2.62 3.54 2.56
N MET A 284 -3.07 3.09 3.74
CA MET A 284 -4.44 2.67 4.03
C MET A 284 -4.74 3.05 5.47
N THR A 285 -5.38 4.19 5.68
CA THR A 285 -5.59 4.79 7.00
C THR A 285 -6.97 4.42 7.60
N SER A 286 -7.22 4.92 8.79
CA SER A 286 -8.51 4.86 9.49
C SER A 286 -8.79 6.22 10.14
N LEU A 287 -8.97 7.26 9.31
CA LEU A 287 -9.15 8.66 9.75
C LEU A 287 -7.98 9.15 10.63
N ASP A 288 -8.28 9.43 11.90
CA ASP A 288 -7.37 9.95 12.93
C ASP A 288 -6.88 8.89 13.93
N MET A 289 -7.07 7.60 13.61
CA MET A 289 -6.66 6.50 14.49
C MET A 289 -5.15 6.52 14.73
N GLU A 290 -4.74 6.48 15.99
CA GLU A 290 -3.33 6.27 16.36
C GLU A 290 -3.05 4.77 16.39
N GLY A 291 -2.14 4.34 15.55
CA GLY A 291 -1.78 2.94 15.37
C GLY A 291 -1.10 2.72 14.03
N ALA A 292 -0.82 1.48 13.76
CA ALA A 292 -0.17 1.08 12.51
C ALA A 292 -0.47 -0.37 12.15
N SER A 293 -0.19 -0.74 10.91
CA SER A 293 -0.16 -2.12 10.47
C SER A 293 1.18 -2.45 9.80
N ILE A 294 1.54 -3.72 9.82
CA ILE A 294 2.58 -4.26 8.95
C ILE A 294 1.95 -5.18 7.91
N THR A 295 2.48 -5.12 6.70
CA THR A 295 2.10 -6.00 5.60
C THR A 295 3.35 -6.63 5.03
N PHE A 296 3.37 -7.95 4.86
CA PHE A 296 4.41 -8.67 4.16
C PHE A 296 3.82 -9.29 2.88
N LEU A 297 4.52 -9.07 1.77
CA LEU A 297 4.28 -9.76 0.51
C LEU A 297 5.47 -10.69 0.24
N LYS A 298 5.24 -11.99 0.18
CA LYS A 298 6.24 -12.97 -0.26
C LYS A 298 6.46 -12.81 -1.76
N LEU A 299 7.72 -12.64 -2.15
CA LEU A 299 8.11 -12.37 -3.52
C LEU A 299 8.72 -13.60 -4.20
N ASP A 300 8.35 -13.78 -5.46
CA ASP A 300 9.12 -14.50 -6.45
C ASP A 300 9.63 -13.53 -7.53
N ASP A 301 10.31 -14.04 -8.55
CA ASP A 301 10.91 -13.21 -9.59
C ASP A 301 9.86 -12.45 -10.42
N GLU A 302 8.66 -13.05 -10.64
CA GLU A 302 7.56 -12.39 -11.36
C GLU A 302 7.00 -11.21 -10.56
N LEU A 303 6.64 -11.43 -9.30
CA LEU A 303 6.08 -10.37 -8.44
C LEU A 303 7.12 -9.27 -8.18
N LYS A 304 8.39 -9.63 -8.04
CA LYS A 304 9.49 -8.69 -7.85
C LYS A 304 9.68 -7.77 -9.06
N ALA A 305 9.72 -8.33 -10.26
CA ALA A 305 9.84 -7.56 -11.49
C ALA A 305 8.67 -6.59 -11.71
N LEU A 306 7.44 -7.02 -11.38
CA LEU A 306 6.24 -6.18 -11.47
C LEU A 306 6.19 -5.11 -10.37
N LEU A 307 6.66 -5.43 -9.16
CA LEU A 307 6.74 -4.47 -8.06
C LEU A 307 7.76 -3.36 -8.36
N ASP A 308 8.90 -3.69 -8.95
CA ASP A 308 9.98 -2.74 -9.23
C ASP A 308 9.71 -1.81 -10.41
N ALA A 309 8.77 -2.17 -11.28
CA ALA A 309 8.43 -1.36 -12.44
C ALA A 309 7.95 0.05 -12.04
N PRO A 310 8.14 1.05 -12.91
CA PRO A 310 7.76 2.44 -12.64
C PRO A 310 6.29 2.60 -12.24
N VAL A 311 6.04 3.53 -11.35
CA VAL A 311 4.70 3.95 -10.92
C VAL A 311 4.66 5.46 -10.71
N ASN A 312 3.56 6.08 -11.10
CA ASN A 312 3.33 7.51 -10.87
C ASN A 312 1.86 7.75 -10.55
N THR A 313 1.58 7.99 -9.28
CA THR A 313 0.27 8.32 -8.72
C THR A 313 0.44 9.40 -7.64
N PRO A 314 -0.59 10.11 -7.21
CA PRO A 314 -0.49 11.08 -6.13
C PRO A 314 0.18 10.55 -4.85
N ALA A 315 -0.08 9.30 -4.50
CA ALA A 315 0.40 8.73 -3.24
C ALA A 315 1.63 7.83 -3.37
N LEU A 316 2.02 7.46 -4.58
CA LEU A 316 3.12 6.53 -4.81
C LEU A 316 3.84 6.84 -6.11
N THR A 317 5.13 7.13 -6.00
CA THR A 317 5.97 7.40 -7.18
C THR A 317 7.35 6.78 -6.98
N TRP A 318 7.78 5.95 -7.93
CA TRP A 318 9.16 5.50 -8.06
C TRP A 318 9.47 5.06 -9.49
N GLY A 319 10.76 4.97 -9.79
CA GLY A 319 11.22 4.44 -11.07
C GLY A 319 10.70 5.27 -12.24
N GLU A 320 10.84 6.60 -12.20
CA GLU A 320 10.44 7.44 -13.33
C GLU A 320 10.94 6.80 -14.62
N ALA A 321 10.00 6.39 -15.48
CA ALA A 321 10.33 6.16 -16.88
C ALA A 321 10.88 7.50 -17.35
N ALA A 322 12.17 7.56 -17.70
CA ALA A 322 12.73 8.69 -18.40
C ALA A 322 11.72 9.06 -19.49
N SER A 323 11.30 10.33 -19.58
CA SER A 323 10.47 10.76 -20.70
C SER A 323 11.17 10.30 -21.97
N GLU A 324 10.44 10.01 -23.04
CA GLU A 324 11.08 9.64 -24.33
C GLU A 324 12.16 10.63 -24.72
N GLU A 325 11.98 11.90 -24.34
CA GLU A 325 12.98 12.98 -24.49
C GLU A 325 14.22 12.79 -23.59
N ALA A 326 14.04 12.35 -22.36
CA ALA A 326 15.16 12.08 -21.43
C ALA A 326 15.91 10.81 -21.82
N GLU A 327 15.21 9.80 -22.34
CA GLU A 327 15.82 8.59 -22.88
C GLU A 327 16.57 8.87 -24.18
N ALA A 328 15.99 9.67 -25.08
CA ALA A 328 16.66 10.17 -26.28
C ALA A 328 17.87 11.03 -25.93
N ALA A 329 17.75 11.93 -24.95
CA ALA A 329 18.87 12.73 -24.46
C ALA A 329 19.99 11.87 -23.85
N LEU A 330 19.64 10.85 -23.07
CA LEU A 330 20.61 9.90 -22.49
C LEU A 330 21.34 9.08 -23.55
N VAL A 331 20.62 8.64 -24.59
CA VAL A 331 21.19 7.95 -25.76
C VAL A 331 22.12 8.88 -26.52
N ALA A 332 21.70 10.13 -26.75
CA ALA A 332 22.54 11.15 -27.40
C ALA A 332 23.81 11.45 -26.59
N VAL A 333 23.71 11.61 -25.27
CA VAL A 333 24.85 11.83 -24.37
C VAL A 333 25.81 10.65 -24.40
N ARG A 334 25.31 9.41 -24.36
CA ARG A 334 26.13 8.19 -24.47
C ARG A 334 26.82 8.06 -25.82
N ALA A 335 26.14 8.42 -26.90
CA ALA A 335 26.71 8.45 -28.25
C ALA A 335 27.81 9.53 -28.37
N LEU A 336 27.58 10.71 -27.81
CA LEU A 336 28.55 11.81 -27.78
C LEU A 336 29.78 11.45 -26.94
N ALA A 337 29.61 10.87 -25.77
CA ALA A 337 30.69 10.39 -24.91
C ALA A 337 31.56 9.31 -25.61
N LYS A 338 30.92 8.41 -26.37
CA LYS A 338 31.61 7.42 -27.19
C LYS A 338 32.36 8.04 -28.38
N ALA A 339 31.78 9.03 -29.03
CA ALA A 339 32.40 9.76 -30.15
C ALA A 339 33.57 10.62 -29.71
N MET A 340 33.52 11.19 -28.50
CA MET A 340 34.60 12.01 -27.92
C MET A 340 35.73 11.19 -27.28
N ASN A 341 35.70 9.87 -27.37
CA ASN A 341 36.70 8.96 -26.78
C ASN A 341 36.95 9.21 -25.29
N VAL A 342 35.92 9.73 -24.58
CA VAL A 342 35.99 9.92 -23.12
C VAL A 342 35.80 8.55 -22.49
N VAL A 343 36.89 7.83 -22.30
CA VAL A 343 36.95 6.66 -21.44
C VAL A 343 36.65 7.16 -20.02
N PRO A 344 35.63 6.61 -19.33
CA PRO A 344 35.40 7.00 -17.94
C PRO A 344 36.61 6.54 -17.10
N ALA A 345 37.44 7.46 -16.68
CA ALA A 345 38.50 7.25 -15.67
C ALA A 345 37.93 6.87 -14.26
N ALA A 346 36.66 6.49 -14.21
CA ALA A 346 35.86 6.36 -12.98
C ALA A 346 35.84 4.95 -12.36
N LYS A 347 36.52 3.94 -12.95
CA LYS A 347 36.49 2.60 -12.33
C LYS A 347 37.58 2.36 -11.28
N GLU A 348 38.74 2.96 -11.39
CA GLU A 348 39.81 2.75 -10.41
C GLU A 348 39.69 3.69 -9.21
N GLU A 349 39.39 4.98 -9.40
CA GLU A 349 39.19 5.93 -8.31
C GLU A 349 37.95 5.67 -7.45
N CYS A 350 36.86 5.12 -8.05
CA CYS A 350 35.68 4.67 -7.29
C CYS A 350 35.93 3.41 -6.46
N ALA A 351 36.79 2.48 -6.93
CA ALA A 351 37.14 1.28 -6.18
C ALA A 351 37.97 1.61 -4.95
N GLU A 352 38.92 2.53 -5.07
CA GLU A 352 39.78 2.95 -3.96
C GLU A 352 39.03 3.82 -2.94
N LYS A 353 38.14 4.72 -3.39
CA LYS A 353 37.24 5.49 -2.52
C LYS A 353 36.19 4.62 -1.84
N ALA A 354 35.66 3.58 -2.52
CA ALA A 354 34.73 2.63 -1.94
C ALA A 354 35.38 1.72 -0.88
N GLU A 355 36.64 1.37 -1.04
CA GLU A 355 37.38 0.57 -0.06
C GLU A 355 37.80 1.39 1.18
N THR A 356 38.13 2.64 0.98
CA THR A 356 38.41 3.59 2.06
C THR A 356 37.15 3.95 2.84
N ALA A 357 36.03 4.14 2.16
CA ALA A 357 34.70 4.35 2.77
C ALA A 357 34.20 3.10 3.55
N LYS A 358 34.46 1.89 3.04
CA LYS A 358 34.16 0.64 3.77
C LYS A 358 34.99 0.47 5.04
N LYS A 359 36.25 0.89 5.05
CA LYS A 359 37.11 0.87 6.25
C LYS A 359 36.67 1.92 7.27
N ALA A 360 36.29 3.12 6.84
CA ALA A 360 35.74 4.17 7.70
C ALA A 360 34.39 3.78 8.30
N ALA A 361 33.46 3.25 7.49
CA ALA A 361 32.15 2.78 7.95
C ALA A 361 32.23 1.59 8.93
N LYS A 362 33.29 0.76 8.83
CA LYS A 362 33.52 -0.35 9.76
C LYS A 362 34.08 0.14 11.11
N ALA A 363 34.78 1.25 11.12
CA ALA A 363 35.27 1.91 12.36
C ALA A 363 34.15 2.68 13.07
N GLU A 364 33.29 3.40 12.31
CA GLU A 364 32.14 4.11 12.85
C GLU A 364 31.05 3.15 13.38
N LYS A 365 30.79 2.04 12.72
CA LYS A 365 29.84 1.02 13.24
C LYS A 365 30.22 0.46 14.59
N LYS A 366 31.50 0.48 14.97
CA LYS A 366 31.95 0.03 16.30
C LYS A 366 31.72 1.08 17.38
N ALA A 367 31.64 2.37 17.02
CA ALA A 367 31.45 3.48 17.96
C ALA A 367 29.95 3.81 18.20
N VAL A 368 29.07 3.53 17.24
CA VAL A 368 27.63 3.85 17.34
C VAL A 368 26.84 2.77 18.09
N TYR A 369 27.39 1.57 18.27
CA TYR A 369 26.69 0.46 18.94
C TYR A 369 26.61 0.57 20.47
N GLU A 370 27.27 1.58 21.08
CA GLU A 370 27.30 1.75 22.55
C GLU A 370 26.33 2.83 23.09
N LEU A 371 25.48 3.45 22.26
CA LEU A 371 24.69 4.64 22.63
C LEU A 371 23.17 4.51 22.53
N THR A 372 22.58 3.33 22.44
CA THR A 372 21.10 3.24 22.40
C THR A 372 20.54 2.33 23.50
N GLU A 373 20.30 2.91 24.66
CA GLU A 373 19.32 2.37 25.61
C GLU A 373 17.89 2.69 25.09
N LYS A 374 17.11 1.61 25.00
CA LYS A 374 15.66 1.45 24.82
C LYS A 374 14.82 2.64 24.36
N PRO A 375 14.27 2.62 23.12
CA PRO A 375 13.13 3.46 22.79
C PRO A 375 11.86 2.90 23.47
N VAL A 376 11.29 3.68 24.35
CA VAL A 376 9.96 3.49 24.90
C VAL A 376 9.01 4.27 24.01
N PHE A 377 7.88 3.68 23.57
CA PHE A 377 6.76 4.48 23.06
C PHE A 377 6.37 5.44 24.17
N ALA A 378 6.43 6.74 23.90
CA ALA A 378 6.01 7.73 24.88
C ALA A 378 4.53 7.53 25.20
N PRO A 379 4.13 7.60 26.45
CA PRO A 379 2.72 7.65 26.80
C PRO A 379 2.09 8.86 26.09
N LYS A 380 0.82 8.74 25.66
CA LYS A 380 0.01 9.74 24.94
C LYS A 380 0.53 11.16 25.15
N MET A 381 1.13 11.77 24.11
CA MET A 381 1.54 13.17 24.20
C MET A 381 0.27 14.02 24.25
N ASN A 382 0.05 14.63 25.40
CA ASN A 382 -0.98 15.65 25.58
C ASN A 382 -0.65 16.81 24.64
N THR A 383 -1.46 17.04 23.61
CA THR A 383 -1.29 18.06 22.58
C THR A 383 -1.20 19.50 23.11
N ALA A 384 -1.29 19.71 24.45
CA ALA A 384 -1.14 20.99 25.11
C ALA A 384 0.32 21.43 25.31
N ALA A 385 1.34 20.63 25.03
CA ALA A 385 2.74 20.92 25.33
C ALA A 385 3.55 21.48 24.12
N PHE A 386 2.93 21.71 22.95
CA PHE A 386 3.62 22.22 21.75
C PHE A 386 3.32 23.68 21.43
N VAL A 387 2.81 24.47 22.38
CA VAL A 387 2.69 25.94 22.26
C VAL A 387 3.38 26.56 23.48
N ALA A 388 4.66 26.61 23.45
CA ALA A 388 5.49 27.54 24.20
C ALA A 388 6.86 27.71 23.54
#